data_a1aed7318d805b02672855f714abae82
#
_entry.id   a1aed7318d805b02672855f714abae82
#
_cell.length_a   1.000
_cell.length_b   1.000
_cell.length_c   1.000
_cell.angle_alpha   90.00
_cell.angle_beta   90.00
_cell.angle_gamma   90.00
#
_symmetry.space_group_name_H-M   'P 1'
#
loop_
_entity.id
_entity.type
_entity.pdbx_description
1 polymer ?
#
loop_
_entity_poly.entity_id
_entity_poly.type
_entity_poly.pdbx_seq_one_letter_code
_entity_poly.pdbx_strand_id
1 'polypeptide(L)'
;SNEINIRFDEEMQEIIINCDEGRLRRPLLVLSDGRTMLTRRHIESIREKKTKWNDLFREGILEWLDAEEEEDSLIVVDAYDTPEVCEHCQHPLSPTDVDWMNPGNDGDVLLKCRFCGADFTVPSRIEKEHTHMEIDPMVILGVASGLVPYPEHNSSPRVTMGAGMAKQALGVPAANYRIRPDTRGHLLHYPQRPMAQTQTMDFVGYNHRPAGQNFVVAVLSYHGYNMEDALVMNKSSVQRGLGRSTFMRTYRAEERRYPGGQEDHFEIPSPDVRGARADMAYASLGEDGLISPESNVIGSDVLIGKTSPPRFLEEETDFLTPQKRRETSITVRPGENGYVDSVMVTESENGSRLVRVKVRDQRVPELGDKFCSRHGQKGVVGRLVDQCDMPFTSEGIIPDLVINPHAIPSRMTVAHVLEMIGGKVGSMEGRTIDATAFSGENEMSIRDGLVRNGFKHTGKETMYDGRTGRMIQTEVFVGVIFYQKLHHMVSGKMHVRSRGPVQILTRQPTEGRSRQGGLRFGEMERDCLIGHGAAMVIKDRLLDESDGTQQYICGNTSCGHIAILDRHGSLYCPVCKNNTNIHLVQTSYAFKLLMDELLSLGVAMRLQLEDLR
;
A
#
# COMPACT_ATOMS: atom_id res chain seq x y z
N SER A 1 28.16 -22.12 16.05
CA SER A 1 27.85 -21.01 15.13
C SER A 1 26.34 -20.85 15.08
N ASN A 2 25.86 -19.67 15.29
CA ASN A 2 24.42 -19.34 15.34
C ASN A 2 23.73 -19.41 13.96
N GLU A 3 24.25 -20.22 13.07
CA GLU A 3 23.73 -20.43 11.72
C GLU A 3 22.73 -21.59 11.65
N ILE A 4 22.76 -22.46 12.65
CA ILE A 4 21.94 -23.67 12.72
C ILE A 4 21.25 -23.70 14.07
N ASN A 5 19.93 -23.90 14.08
CA ASN A 5 19.14 -24.20 15.26
C ASN A 5 18.84 -25.70 15.29
N ILE A 6 18.97 -26.32 16.46
CA ILE A 6 18.66 -27.73 16.69
C ILE A 6 17.68 -27.81 17.86
N ARG A 7 16.49 -28.30 17.59
CA ARG A 7 15.42 -28.48 18.57
C ARG A 7 15.04 -29.97 18.64
N PHE A 8 14.76 -30.45 19.85
CA PHE A 8 14.14 -31.74 20.07
C PHE A 8 12.65 -31.56 20.32
N ASP A 9 11.82 -32.13 19.47
CA ASP A 9 10.36 -32.15 19.65
C ASP A 9 10.01 -33.39 20.48
N GLU A 10 9.55 -33.16 21.72
CA GLU A 10 9.20 -34.24 22.67
C GLU A 10 7.93 -34.98 22.25
N GLU A 11 6.97 -34.33 21.62
CA GLU A 11 5.71 -34.94 21.18
C GLU A 11 5.93 -35.89 20.00
N MET A 12 6.68 -35.44 19.02
CA MET A 12 6.97 -36.18 17.79
C MET A 12 8.20 -37.07 17.90
N GLN A 13 8.99 -36.97 18.99
CA GLN A 13 10.28 -37.66 19.18
C GLN A 13 11.26 -37.48 18.02
N GLU A 14 11.27 -36.27 17.47
CA GLU A 14 12.11 -35.90 16.31
C GLU A 14 13.10 -34.80 16.66
N ILE A 15 14.25 -34.80 15.99
CA ILE A 15 15.22 -33.70 16.05
C ILE A 15 15.01 -32.82 14.82
N ILE A 16 14.59 -31.58 15.05
CA ILE A 16 14.39 -30.59 14.00
C ILE A 16 15.66 -29.76 13.88
N ILE A 17 16.23 -29.71 12.68
CA ILE A 17 17.42 -28.91 12.37
C ILE A 17 17.01 -27.82 11.40
N ASN A 18 17.00 -26.57 11.87
CA ASN A 18 16.67 -25.40 11.08
C ASN A 18 17.95 -24.70 10.60
N CYS A 19 18.22 -24.77 9.31
CA CYS A 19 19.35 -24.11 8.66
C CYS A 19 18.91 -23.15 7.53
N ASP A 20 17.65 -22.72 7.53
CA ASP A 20 17.10 -21.78 6.53
C ASP A 20 17.69 -20.39 6.71
N GLU A 21 18.15 -19.79 5.62
CA GLU A 21 18.65 -18.40 5.59
C GLU A 21 17.55 -17.37 5.94
N GLY A 22 16.28 -17.72 5.76
CA GLY A 22 15.12 -16.87 6.05
C GLY A 22 14.73 -16.79 7.53
N ARG A 23 15.40 -17.49 8.44
CA ARG A 23 15.11 -17.42 9.88
C ARG A 23 15.29 -16.00 10.41
N LEU A 24 14.27 -15.48 11.10
CA LEU A 24 14.37 -14.22 11.82
C LEU A 24 15.16 -14.43 13.11
N ARG A 25 16.25 -13.67 13.28
CA ARG A 25 17.11 -13.74 14.46
C ARG A 25 17.31 -12.35 15.07
N ARG A 26 17.42 -12.28 16.38
CA ARG A 26 17.69 -11.05 17.14
C ARG A 26 19.02 -11.14 17.87
N PRO A 27 19.84 -10.08 17.91
CA PRO A 27 21.08 -10.06 18.68
C PRO A 27 20.76 -9.75 20.15
N LEU A 28 21.18 -10.62 21.07
CA LEU A 28 21.01 -10.45 22.50
C LEU A 28 22.36 -10.51 23.22
N LEU A 29 22.46 -9.83 24.35
CA LEU A 29 23.62 -9.89 25.24
C LEU A 29 23.54 -11.15 26.10
N VAL A 30 24.63 -11.89 26.17
CA VAL A 30 24.72 -13.11 26.98
C VAL A 30 24.99 -12.74 28.44
N LEU A 31 24.23 -13.36 29.36
CA LEU A 31 24.40 -13.28 30.78
C LEU A 31 25.07 -14.56 31.32
N SER A 32 25.96 -14.40 32.26
CA SER A 32 26.58 -15.52 33.02
C SER A 32 26.51 -15.20 34.51
N ASP A 33 25.89 -16.09 35.27
CA ASP A 33 25.74 -15.94 36.74
C ASP A 33 25.10 -14.57 37.17
N GLY A 34 24.11 -14.09 36.41
CA GLY A 34 23.45 -12.83 36.69
C GLY A 34 24.28 -11.57 36.36
N ARG A 35 25.30 -11.70 35.52
CA ARG A 35 26.12 -10.57 35.05
C ARG A 35 26.27 -10.58 33.55
N THR A 36 26.33 -9.39 32.93
CA THR A 36 26.59 -9.27 31.51
C THR A 36 28.02 -9.62 31.18
N MET A 37 28.24 -10.38 30.11
CA MET A 37 29.60 -10.65 29.60
C MET A 37 30.22 -9.41 28.94
N LEU A 38 29.40 -8.40 28.62
CA LEU A 38 29.89 -7.12 28.10
C LEU A 38 30.53 -6.28 29.21
N THR A 39 31.85 -6.07 29.12
CA THR A 39 32.64 -5.29 30.09
C THR A 39 32.89 -3.87 29.57
N ARG A 40 33.26 -2.95 30.48
CA ARG A 40 33.68 -1.59 30.11
C ARG A 40 34.81 -1.56 29.09
N ARG A 41 35.75 -2.51 29.19
CA ARG A 41 36.86 -2.62 28.25
C ARG A 41 36.36 -2.87 26.82
N HIS A 42 35.35 -3.70 26.66
CA HIS A 42 34.71 -3.93 25.35
C HIS A 42 34.05 -2.66 24.83
N ILE A 43 33.34 -1.92 25.66
CA ILE A 43 32.69 -0.65 25.30
C ILE A 43 33.71 0.41 24.86
N GLU A 44 34.84 0.53 25.61
CA GLU A 44 35.93 1.44 25.26
C GLU A 44 36.58 1.04 23.94
N SER A 45 36.84 -0.24 23.75
CA SER A 45 37.42 -0.79 22.50
C SER A 45 36.50 -0.55 21.28
N ILE A 46 35.17 -0.63 21.48
CA ILE A 46 34.17 -0.32 20.44
C ILE A 46 34.19 1.19 20.12
N ARG A 47 34.23 2.05 21.14
CA ARG A 47 34.31 3.52 20.99
C ARG A 47 35.60 3.91 20.24
N GLU A 48 36.70 3.25 20.53
CA GLU A 48 37.97 3.44 19.85
C GLU A 48 38.03 2.76 18.46
N LYS A 49 36.96 2.09 18.04
CA LYS A 49 36.85 1.35 16.76
C LYS A 49 37.87 0.23 16.59
N LYS A 50 38.42 -0.30 17.69
CA LYS A 50 39.33 -1.42 17.70
C LYS A 50 38.63 -2.77 17.56
N THR A 51 37.45 -2.92 18.22
CA THR A 51 36.61 -4.12 18.18
C THR A 51 35.44 -3.89 17.23
N LYS A 52 35.20 -4.82 16.32
CA LYS A 52 34.06 -4.80 15.41
C LYS A 52 32.86 -5.56 16.00
N TRP A 53 31.67 -5.28 15.50
CA TRP A 53 30.45 -5.96 15.89
C TRP A 53 30.57 -7.50 15.82
N ASN A 54 31.12 -8.04 14.75
CA ASN A 54 31.33 -9.49 14.58
C ASN A 54 32.30 -10.12 15.56
N ASP A 55 33.19 -9.34 16.16
CA ASP A 55 34.16 -9.87 17.15
C ASP A 55 33.45 -10.18 18.47
N LEU A 56 32.39 -9.40 18.82
CA LEU A 56 31.58 -9.66 20.01
C LEU A 56 30.81 -10.99 19.93
N PHE A 57 30.37 -11.38 18.73
CA PHE A 57 29.75 -12.70 18.51
C PHE A 57 30.79 -13.83 18.63
N ARG A 58 32.03 -13.63 18.17
CA ARG A 58 33.11 -14.62 18.28
C ARG A 58 33.55 -14.82 19.72
N GLU A 59 33.51 -13.78 20.52
CA GLU A 59 33.84 -13.81 21.95
C GLU A 59 32.67 -14.30 22.82
N GLY A 60 31.47 -14.56 22.23
CA GLY A 60 30.30 -15.04 22.95
C GLY A 60 29.64 -13.99 23.85
N ILE A 61 29.91 -12.71 23.61
CA ILE A 61 29.28 -11.58 24.34
C ILE A 61 27.90 -11.30 23.79
N LEU A 62 27.74 -11.44 22.46
CA LEU A 62 26.47 -11.34 21.74
C LEU A 62 26.14 -12.70 21.12
N GLU A 63 24.87 -13.01 21.10
CA GLU A 63 24.34 -14.20 20.45
C GLU A 63 23.12 -13.85 19.58
N TRP A 64 23.01 -14.52 18.43
CA TRP A 64 21.84 -14.44 17.57
C TRP A 64 20.84 -15.52 18.01
N LEU A 65 19.70 -15.13 18.52
CA LEU A 65 18.62 -16.06 18.87
C LEU A 65 17.47 -15.94 17.86
N ASP A 66 16.91 -17.08 17.48
CA ASP A 66 15.66 -17.13 16.73
C ASP A 66 14.45 -17.27 17.68
N ALA A 67 13.25 -17.28 17.12
CA ALA A 67 12.02 -17.34 17.91
C ALA A 67 11.90 -18.63 18.74
N GLU A 68 12.43 -19.76 18.25
CA GLU A 68 12.38 -21.04 18.96
C GLU A 68 13.39 -21.09 20.12
N GLU A 69 14.58 -20.51 19.91
CA GLU A 69 15.61 -20.38 20.96
C GLU A 69 15.18 -19.39 22.04
N GLU A 70 14.41 -18.35 21.67
CA GLU A 70 13.86 -17.38 22.63
C GLU A 70 12.82 -18.02 23.55
N GLU A 71 12.03 -19.00 23.08
CA GLU A 71 11.07 -19.71 23.93
C GLU A 71 11.73 -20.46 25.09
N ASP A 72 12.94 -20.95 24.88
CA ASP A 72 13.72 -21.67 25.89
C ASP A 72 14.66 -20.76 26.71
N SER A 73 14.64 -19.44 26.45
CA SER A 73 15.54 -18.46 27.07
C SER A 73 14.82 -17.54 28.04
N LEU A 74 15.45 -17.21 29.15
CA LEU A 74 14.96 -16.17 30.08
C LEU A 74 15.67 -14.85 29.76
N ILE A 75 14.93 -13.92 29.17
CA ILE A 75 15.46 -12.65 28.65
C ILE A 75 15.04 -11.49 29.56
N VAL A 76 16.01 -10.69 29.99
CA VAL A 76 15.77 -9.42 30.69
C VAL A 76 15.67 -8.30 29.66
N VAL A 77 14.56 -7.59 29.65
CA VAL A 77 14.35 -6.46 28.73
C VAL A 77 15.10 -5.22 29.20
N ASP A 78 15.03 -4.92 30.50
CA ASP A 78 15.70 -3.79 31.10
C ASP A 78 16.40 -4.21 32.39
N ALA A 79 17.68 -3.88 32.49
CA ALA A 79 18.52 -4.29 33.61
C ALA A 79 18.13 -3.62 34.94
N TYR A 80 17.53 -2.42 34.86
CA TYR A 80 17.24 -1.61 36.03
C TYR A 80 15.88 -0.93 35.89
N ASP A 81 15.20 -0.78 37.02
CA ASP A 81 13.91 -0.07 37.11
C ASP A 81 14.14 1.40 37.41
N THR A 82 14.06 2.25 36.38
CA THR A 82 14.07 3.70 36.63
C THR A 82 12.77 4.12 37.31
N PRO A 83 12.82 4.72 38.50
CA PRO A 83 11.60 5.17 39.16
C PRO A 83 10.91 6.24 38.31
N GLU A 84 9.58 6.17 38.23
CA GLU A 84 8.78 7.10 37.42
C GLU A 84 8.89 8.55 37.90
N VAL A 85 9.20 8.76 39.19
CA VAL A 85 9.30 10.07 39.82
C VAL A 85 10.49 10.11 40.76
N CYS A 86 11.25 11.19 40.73
CA CYS A 86 12.31 11.42 41.69
C CYS A 86 11.71 11.65 43.12
N GLU A 87 12.08 10.83 44.09
CA GLU A 87 11.58 10.93 45.46
C GLU A 87 11.88 12.29 46.13
N HIS A 88 12.98 12.94 45.71
CA HIS A 88 13.42 14.19 46.33
C HIS A 88 12.77 15.43 45.70
N CYS A 89 12.71 15.55 44.37
CA CYS A 89 12.15 16.73 43.68
C CYS A 89 10.78 16.50 43.07
N GLN A 90 10.25 15.28 43.16
CA GLN A 90 8.97 14.86 42.60
C GLN A 90 8.85 15.13 41.09
N HIS A 91 9.99 15.30 40.42
CA HIS A 91 10.02 15.44 38.96
C HIS A 91 9.87 14.07 38.30
N PRO A 92 9.02 13.93 37.26
CA PRO A 92 8.95 12.69 36.50
C PRO A 92 10.28 12.42 35.83
N LEU A 93 10.78 11.21 35.99
CA LEU A 93 12.08 10.78 35.43
C LEU A 93 11.86 9.92 34.21
N SER A 94 12.63 10.21 33.17
CA SER A 94 12.86 9.30 32.06
C SER A 94 14.30 8.76 32.13
N PRO A 95 14.63 7.67 31.43
CA PRO A 95 16.00 7.15 31.40
C PRO A 95 17.05 8.18 30.95
N THR A 96 16.63 9.23 30.24
CA THR A 96 17.48 10.33 29.79
C THR A 96 17.69 11.42 30.86
N ASP A 97 16.87 11.47 31.92
CA ASP A 97 16.90 12.48 32.95
C ASP A 97 17.75 12.09 34.18
N VAL A 98 18.37 10.92 34.11
CA VAL A 98 19.25 10.37 35.12
C VAL A 98 20.67 10.16 34.59
N ASP A 99 21.66 10.48 35.42
CA ASP A 99 23.06 10.13 35.16
C ASP A 99 23.38 8.80 35.82
N TRP A 100 23.74 7.83 35.01
CA TRP A 100 24.11 6.50 35.46
C TRP A 100 25.49 6.50 36.08
N MET A 101 25.55 6.22 37.36
CA MET A 101 26.80 6.12 38.09
C MET A 101 27.29 4.67 38.12
N ASN A 102 28.47 4.43 38.68
CA ASN A 102 29.02 3.10 38.75
C ASN A 102 28.14 2.14 39.55
N PRO A 103 27.94 0.89 39.08
CA PRO A 103 27.27 -0.11 39.90
C PRO A 103 28.05 -0.36 41.19
N GLY A 104 27.34 -0.44 42.30
CA GLY A 104 27.88 -0.84 43.60
C GLY A 104 28.37 -2.32 43.56
N ASN A 105 28.98 -2.74 44.67
CA ASN A 105 29.50 -4.12 44.77
C ASN A 105 28.41 -5.19 44.76
N ASP A 106 27.15 -4.83 45.03
CA ASP A 106 26.03 -5.76 45.17
C ASP A 106 25.11 -5.84 43.93
N GLY A 107 25.55 -5.26 42.79
CA GLY A 107 24.76 -5.25 41.57
C GLY A 107 23.77 -4.09 41.45
N ASP A 108 23.54 -3.33 42.50
CA ASP A 108 22.70 -2.13 42.49
C ASP A 108 23.40 -0.98 41.77
N VAL A 109 22.64 -0.17 41.05
CA VAL A 109 23.16 1.00 40.34
C VAL A 109 22.78 2.27 41.06
N LEU A 110 23.75 3.17 41.19
CA LEU A 110 23.52 4.52 41.69
C LEU A 110 23.11 5.41 40.52
N LEU A 111 21.93 6.00 40.61
CA LEU A 111 21.41 6.98 39.66
C LEU A 111 21.45 8.37 40.29
N LYS A 112 21.73 9.36 39.46
CA LYS A 112 21.70 10.76 39.87
C LYS A 112 20.67 11.54 39.07
N CYS A 113 19.71 12.16 39.74
CA CYS A 113 18.73 13.01 39.10
C CYS A 113 19.39 14.28 38.54
N ARG A 114 19.21 14.54 37.23
CA ARG A 114 19.77 15.75 36.59
C ARG A 114 19.14 17.04 37.05
N PHE A 115 17.91 17.00 37.59
CA PHE A 115 17.18 18.18 38.00
C PHE A 115 17.56 18.65 39.40
N CYS A 116 17.63 17.75 40.38
CA CYS A 116 17.93 18.11 41.77
C CYS A 116 19.32 17.64 42.26
N GLY A 117 20.00 16.79 41.48
CA GLY A 117 21.29 16.24 41.85
C GLY A 117 21.24 15.21 42.99
N ALA A 118 20.06 14.73 43.40
CA ALA A 118 19.93 13.70 44.41
C ALA A 118 20.35 12.33 43.84
N ASP A 119 21.06 11.57 44.68
CA ASP A 119 21.49 10.21 44.37
C ASP A 119 20.47 9.22 44.93
N PHE A 120 20.14 8.17 44.19
CA PHE A 120 19.29 7.08 44.63
C PHE A 120 19.77 5.76 44.05
N THR A 121 19.60 4.68 44.80
CA THR A 121 20.01 3.34 44.40
C THR A 121 18.82 2.58 43.83
N VAL A 122 19.04 1.91 42.69
CA VAL A 122 18.05 1.08 42.02
C VAL A 122 18.55 -0.37 41.98
N PRO A 123 17.76 -1.32 42.46
CA PRO A 123 18.13 -2.73 42.43
C PRO A 123 18.20 -3.26 40.99
N SER A 124 19.11 -4.20 40.78
CA SER A 124 19.19 -4.91 39.49
C SER A 124 18.01 -5.86 39.35
N ARG A 125 17.41 -5.88 38.16
CA ARG A 125 16.40 -6.88 37.76
C ARG A 125 17.00 -8.20 37.27
N ILE A 126 18.33 -8.23 37.12
CA ILE A 126 19.01 -9.42 36.61
C ILE A 126 19.11 -10.47 37.71
N GLU A 127 18.43 -11.58 37.54
CA GLU A 127 18.53 -12.78 38.39
C GLU A 127 19.51 -13.78 37.81
N LYS A 128 19.95 -14.74 38.63
CA LYS A 128 20.90 -15.76 38.19
C LYS A 128 20.35 -16.71 37.12
N GLU A 129 19.04 -16.82 37.05
CA GLU A 129 18.35 -17.68 36.08
C GLU A 129 18.25 -17.06 34.68
N HIS A 130 18.43 -15.76 34.58
CA HIS A 130 18.37 -15.08 33.29
C HIS A 130 19.58 -15.47 32.41
N THR A 131 19.28 -15.80 31.18
CA THR A 131 20.29 -16.25 30.20
C THR A 131 20.76 -15.13 29.29
N HIS A 132 19.85 -14.22 28.92
CA HIS A 132 20.13 -13.13 27.99
C HIS A 132 19.52 -11.81 28.46
N MET A 133 20.00 -10.73 27.86
CA MET A 133 19.48 -9.38 28.07
C MET A 133 19.37 -8.65 26.74
N GLU A 134 18.34 -7.83 26.58
CA GLU A 134 18.21 -6.94 25.43
C GLU A 134 19.36 -5.92 25.39
N ILE A 135 19.81 -5.56 24.20
CA ILE A 135 20.80 -4.50 24.01
C ILE A 135 20.18 -3.15 24.37
N ASP A 136 18.95 -2.95 23.97
CA ASP A 136 18.11 -1.81 24.26
C ASP A 136 16.64 -2.26 24.16
N PRO A 137 15.73 -1.84 25.04
CA PRO A 137 14.32 -2.23 25.01
C PRO A 137 13.65 -1.99 23.64
N MET A 138 14.04 -0.95 22.91
CA MET A 138 13.46 -0.65 21.60
C MET A 138 13.76 -1.72 20.55
N VAL A 139 14.81 -2.53 20.72
CA VAL A 139 15.23 -3.56 19.76
C VAL A 139 14.26 -4.75 19.70
N ILE A 140 13.38 -4.90 20.71
CA ILE A 140 12.24 -5.84 20.65
C ILE A 140 11.40 -5.61 19.40
N LEU A 141 11.29 -4.36 18.98
CA LEU A 141 10.54 -3.98 17.79
C LEU A 141 11.41 -4.09 16.54
N GLY A 142 10.82 -4.60 15.45
CA GLY A 142 11.44 -4.51 14.13
C GLY A 142 11.56 -3.07 13.65
N VAL A 143 12.38 -2.83 12.62
CA VAL A 143 12.63 -1.49 12.08
C VAL A 143 11.32 -0.74 11.74
N ALA A 144 10.38 -1.40 11.08
CA ALA A 144 9.11 -0.77 10.67
C ALA A 144 8.24 -0.38 11.88
N SER A 145 8.21 -1.20 12.92
CA SER A 145 7.49 -0.90 14.17
C SER A 145 8.22 0.14 15.01
N GLY A 146 9.54 0.17 14.96
CA GLY A 146 10.37 1.19 15.62
C GLY A 146 10.22 2.60 15.03
N LEU A 147 9.66 2.74 13.82
CA LEU A 147 9.31 4.04 13.24
C LEU A 147 7.99 4.63 13.81
N VAL A 148 7.22 3.83 14.54
CA VAL A 148 5.97 4.26 15.17
C VAL A 148 6.31 5.01 16.46
N PRO A 149 5.79 6.23 16.69
CA PRO A 149 5.99 6.93 17.95
C PRO A 149 5.17 6.31 19.08
N TYR A 150 5.75 6.17 20.25
CA TYR A 150 5.12 5.59 21.46
C TYR A 150 4.38 4.27 21.19
N PRO A 151 5.00 3.27 20.55
CA PRO A 151 4.30 2.05 20.12
C PRO A 151 3.77 1.24 21.33
N GLU A 152 4.40 1.31 22.49
CA GLU A 152 4.01 0.66 23.75
C GLU A 152 2.67 1.16 24.31
N HIS A 153 2.26 2.37 23.93
CA HIS A 153 0.96 2.95 24.31
C HIS A 153 -0.17 2.58 23.35
N ASN A 154 0.08 1.77 22.34
CA ASN A 154 -0.92 1.29 21.40
C ASN A 154 -1.20 -0.20 21.59
N SER A 155 -2.37 -0.65 21.16
CA SER A 155 -2.64 -2.08 21.04
C SER A 155 -1.76 -2.71 19.96
N SER A 156 -1.28 -3.93 20.19
CA SER A 156 -0.38 -4.66 19.28
C SER A 156 -0.90 -4.78 17.84
N PRO A 157 -2.19 -5.10 17.56
CA PRO A 157 -2.70 -5.12 16.18
C PRO A 157 -2.58 -3.76 15.48
N ARG A 158 -2.71 -2.66 16.23
CA ARG A 158 -2.60 -1.31 15.66
C ARG A 158 -1.18 -0.92 15.31
N VAL A 159 -0.20 -1.36 16.10
CA VAL A 159 1.23 -1.21 15.78
C VAL A 159 1.56 -2.00 14.51
N THR A 160 1.09 -3.22 14.41
CA THR A 160 1.26 -4.08 13.20
C THR A 160 0.64 -3.43 11.97
N MET A 161 -0.59 -2.90 12.08
CA MET A 161 -1.25 -2.18 10.97
C MET A 161 -0.49 -0.91 10.60
N GLY A 162 -0.02 -0.13 11.58
CA GLY A 162 0.78 1.08 11.37
C GLY A 162 2.08 0.79 10.65
N ALA A 163 2.80 -0.24 11.04
CA ALA A 163 4.02 -0.71 10.38
C ALA A 163 3.75 -1.17 8.93
N GLY A 164 2.63 -1.86 8.68
CA GLY A 164 2.20 -2.24 7.34
C GLY A 164 1.85 -1.04 6.45
N MET A 165 1.18 -0.02 7.00
CA MET A 165 0.79 1.18 6.28
C MET A 165 1.98 2.13 6.01
N ALA A 166 3.00 2.15 6.86
CA ALA A 166 4.24 2.90 6.61
C ALA A 166 4.91 2.48 5.30
N LYS A 167 4.83 1.20 4.92
CA LYS A 167 5.34 0.66 3.65
C LYS A 167 4.51 1.10 2.43
N GLN A 168 3.29 1.58 2.61
CA GLN A 168 2.38 2.04 1.57
C GLN A 168 2.28 3.57 1.49
N ALA A 169 2.96 4.28 2.38
CA ALA A 169 2.96 5.72 2.44
C ALA A 169 3.74 6.34 1.29
N LEU A 170 3.24 7.48 0.80
CA LEU A 170 3.89 8.25 -0.25
C LEU A 170 4.95 9.18 0.35
N GLY A 171 6.09 9.24 -0.29
CA GLY A 171 7.20 10.13 0.05
C GLY A 171 8.03 10.44 -1.17
N VAL A 172 9.32 10.64 -1.00
CA VAL A 172 10.31 10.75 -2.08
C VAL A 172 11.05 9.42 -2.18
N PRO A 173 10.74 8.56 -3.17
CA PRO A 173 11.24 7.19 -3.20
C PRO A 173 12.75 7.09 -3.42
N ALA A 174 13.31 8.01 -4.20
CA ALA A 174 14.75 8.07 -4.50
C ALA A 174 15.14 9.50 -4.88
N ALA A 175 16.42 9.88 -4.65
CA ALA A 175 16.92 11.19 -5.06
C ALA A 175 16.92 11.35 -6.59
N ASN A 176 17.17 10.28 -7.31
CA ASN A 176 17.23 10.22 -8.77
C ASN A 176 15.91 9.76 -9.43
N TYR A 177 14.76 10.01 -8.81
CA TYR A 177 13.45 9.51 -9.27
C TYR A 177 13.12 9.91 -10.73
N ARG A 178 13.67 11.01 -11.24
CA ARG A 178 13.43 11.45 -12.61
C ARG A 178 14.03 10.53 -13.66
N ILE A 179 15.24 10.03 -13.40
CA ILE A 179 15.98 9.18 -14.36
C ILE A 179 15.76 7.69 -14.15
N ARG A 180 15.13 7.29 -13.06
CA ARG A 180 14.83 5.87 -12.79
C ARG A 180 13.79 5.33 -13.78
N PRO A 181 13.97 4.10 -14.29
CA PRO A 181 13.04 3.47 -15.24
C PRO A 181 11.87 2.76 -14.56
N ASP A 182 11.47 3.18 -13.37
CA ASP A 182 10.44 2.53 -12.59
C ASP A 182 9.11 2.50 -13.35
N THR A 183 8.40 1.37 -13.34
CA THR A 183 7.12 1.21 -14.06
C THR A 183 6.04 2.10 -13.45
N ARG A 184 6.00 2.19 -12.12
CA ARG A 184 5.12 3.07 -11.35
C ARG A 184 5.91 3.74 -10.24
N GLY A 185 5.66 5.02 -10.04
CA GLY A 185 6.23 5.78 -8.94
C GLY A 185 5.24 6.82 -8.43
N HIS A 186 5.35 7.13 -7.16
CA HIS A 186 4.59 8.20 -6.52
C HIS A 186 5.56 9.14 -5.84
N LEU A 187 5.34 10.43 -5.97
CA LEU A 187 6.12 11.46 -5.32
C LEU A 187 5.18 12.35 -4.50
N LEU A 188 5.40 12.43 -3.19
CA LEU A 188 4.68 13.38 -2.34
C LEU A 188 5.29 14.77 -2.51
N HIS A 189 4.43 15.78 -2.73
CA HIS A 189 4.86 17.18 -2.72
C HIS A 189 4.99 17.66 -1.27
N TYR A 190 6.03 18.45 -1.02
CA TYR A 190 6.28 19.08 0.29
C TYR A 190 6.31 18.10 1.47
N PRO A 191 7.07 17.00 1.39
CA PRO A 191 7.20 16.10 2.54
C PRO A 191 7.83 16.84 3.71
N GLN A 192 7.40 16.52 4.94
CA GLN A 192 7.87 17.15 6.15
C GLN A 192 8.46 16.10 7.10
N ARG A 193 9.40 16.52 7.94
CA ARG A 193 9.86 15.68 9.06
C ARG A 193 8.77 15.63 10.14
N PRO A 194 8.53 14.48 10.73
CA PRO A 194 7.57 14.39 11.84
C PRO A 194 8.06 15.19 13.05
N MET A 195 7.13 15.77 13.80
CA MET A 195 7.45 16.49 15.05
C MET A 195 7.82 15.50 16.17
N ALA A 196 7.13 14.37 16.28
CA ALA A 196 7.49 13.26 17.17
C ALA A 196 8.35 12.26 16.39
N GLN A 197 9.57 12.02 16.85
CA GLN A 197 10.57 11.18 16.21
C GLN A 197 11.01 10.06 17.14
N THR A 198 11.54 8.98 16.55
CA THR A 198 12.14 7.88 17.28
C THR A 198 13.62 7.76 16.90
N GLN A 199 14.44 7.21 17.77
CA GLN A 199 15.86 6.95 17.47
C GLN A 199 16.03 6.05 16.24
N THR A 200 15.11 5.11 16.03
CA THR A 200 15.09 4.26 14.83
C THR A 200 15.03 5.07 13.54
N MET A 201 14.32 6.22 13.53
CA MET A 201 14.27 7.11 12.36
C MET A 201 15.64 7.69 12.01
N ASP A 202 16.43 8.02 13.00
CA ASP A 202 17.78 8.55 12.79
C ASP A 202 18.72 7.46 12.29
N PHE A 203 18.65 6.26 12.85
CA PHE A 203 19.46 5.12 12.40
C PHE A 203 19.22 4.72 10.95
N VAL A 204 17.95 4.70 10.51
CA VAL A 204 17.61 4.37 9.12
C VAL A 204 17.67 5.57 8.16
N GLY A 205 17.91 6.78 8.69
CA GLY A 205 17.95 8.00 7.89
C GLY A 205 16.58 8.42 7.33
N TYR A 206 15.48 8.07 8.00
CA TYR A 206 14.11 8.40 7.59
C TYR A 206 13.90 9.90 7.39
N ASN A 207 14.55 10.73 8.24
CA ASN A 207 14.47 12.18 8.22
C ASN A 207 15.05 12.83 6.94
N HIS A 208 15.84 12.09 6.15
CA HIS A 208 16.34 12.58 4.86
C HIS A 208 15.27 12.53 3.77
N ARG A 209 14.36 11.57 3.84
CA ARG A 209 13.26 11.38 2.88
C ARG A 209 11.98 10.95 3.59
N PRO A 210 11.36 11.86 4.36
CA PRO A 210 10.16 11.52 5.12
C PRO A 210 8.97 11.25 4.19
N ALA A 211 8.06 10.38 4.62
CA ALA A 211 6.91 9.94 3.85
C ALA A 211 5.59 10.45 4.46
N GLY A 212 5.43 11.74 4.58
CA GLY A 212 4.20 12.34 5.11
C GLY A 212 4.33 13.83 5.41
N GLN A 213 3.34 14.37 6.08
CA GLN A 213 3.24 15.78 6.43
C GLN A 213 2.61 15.92 7.83
N ASN A 214 2.93 17.01 8.54
CA ASN A 214 2.29 17.34 9.81
C ASN A 214 0.98 18.07 9.56
N PHE A 215 -0.12 17.55 10.12
CA PHE A 215 -1.46 18.12 10.03
C PHE A 215 -1.88 18.67 11.37
N VAL A 216 -2.55 19.82 11.37
CA VAL A 216 -3.31 20.30 12.53
C VAL A 216 -4.64 19.54 12.53
N VAL A 217 -4.86 18.76 13.57
CA VAL A 217 -6.02 17.86 13.67
C VAL A 217 -6.91 18.24 14.84
N ALA A 218 -8.20 18.33 14.59
CA ALA A 218 -9.23 18.46 15.62
C ALA A 218 -10.00 17.15 15.76
N VAL A 219 -10.26 16.74 16.99
CA VAL A 219 -11.01 15.50 17.30
C VAL A 219 -12.44 15.87 17.68
N LEU A 220 -13.33 15.85 16.71
CA LEU A 220 -14.74 16.09 16.94
C LEU A 220 -15.61 15.40 15.87
N SER A 221 -16.87 15.11 16.19
CA SER A 221 -17.84 14.66 15.20
C SER A 221 -18.36 15.88 14.42
N TYR A 222 -18.11 15.91 13.11
CA TYR A 222 -18.49 17.02 12.24
C TYR A 222 -19.71 16.66 11.40
N HIS A 223 -20.90 16.96 11.87
CA HIS A 223 -22.19 16.71 11.20
C HIS A 223 -22.36 15.30 10.63
N GLY A 224 -21.67 14.29 11.18
CA GLY A 224 -21.69 12.92 10.71
C GLY A 224 -20.83 12.62 9.47
N TYR A 225 -20.16 13.62 8.87
CA TYR A 225 -19.33 13.41 7.68
C TYR A 225 -17.99 12.70 7.93
N ASN A 226 -17.64 12.49 9.18
CA ASN A 226 -16.45 11.73 9.62
C ASN A 226 -16.80 10.47 10.40
N MET A 227 -17.99 9.91 10.21
CA MET A 227 -18.36 8.61 10.79
C MET A 227 -17.63 7.47 10.05
N GLU A 228 -17.47 6.32 10.73
CA GLU A 228 -16.86 5.10 10.18
C GLU A 228 -15.49 5.31 9.49
N ASP A 229 -14.59 6.04 10.16
CA ASP A 229 -13.24 6.35 9.67
C ASP A 229 -13.17 7.33 8.50
N ALA A 230 -14.24 8.04 8.22
CA ALA A 230 -14.19 9.12 7.25
C ALA A 230 -13.44 10.33 7.83
N LEU A 231 -12.70 11.00 6.97
CA LEU A 231 -11.92 12.20 7.29
C LEU A 231 -12.58 13.42 6.65
N VAL A 232 -12.66 14.50 7.39
CA VAL A 232 -13.05 15.80 6.85
C VAL A 232 -11.80 16.66 6.72
N MET A 233 -11.49 17.08 5.49
CA MET A 233 -10.29 17.86 5.19
C MET A 233 -10.63 19.29 4.83
N ASN A 234 -9.74 20.20 5.19
CA ASN A 234 -9.82 21.60 4.79
C ASN A 234 -9.41 21.76 3.32
N LYS A 235 -10.35 22.20 2.48
CA LYS A 235 -10.12 22.40 1.05
C LYS A 235 -9.02 23.42 0.75
N SER A 236 -8.92 24.49 1.53
CA SER A 236 -7.87 25.50 1.33
C SER A 236 -6.47 24.97 1.67
N SER A 237 -6.36 24.08 2.66
CA SER A 237 -5.09 23.39 2.95
C SER A 237 -4.67 22.49 1.78
N VAL A 238 -5.62 21.76 1.18
CA VAL A 238 -5.39 20.95 -0.01
C VAL A 238 -4.99 21.83 -1.21
N GLN A 239 -5.62 22.99 -1.40
CA GLN A 239 -5.25 23.94 -2.45
C GLN A 239 -3.84 24.49 -2.27
N ARG A 240 -3.39 24.69 -1.02
CA ARG A 240 -2.01 25.09 -0.68
C ARG A 240 -0.98 23.98 -0.85
N GLY A 241 -1.41 22.75 -1.16
CA GLY A 241 -0.52 21.64 -1.46
C GLY A 241 -0.50 20.51 -0.43
N LEU A 242 -1.35 20.56 0.60
CA LEU A 242 -1.44 19.49 1.58
C LEU A 242 -1.87 18.17 0.92
N GLY A 243 -1.09 17.11 1.11
CA GLY A 243 -1.37 15.78 0.56
C GLY A 243 -1.27 15.69 -0.98
N ARG A 244 -0.81 16.72 -1.68
CA ARG A 244 -0.63 16.68 -3.14
C ARG A 244 0.50 15.73 -3.51
N SER A 245 0.30 14.94 -4.57
CA SER A 245 1.29 13.99 -5.05
C SER A 245 1.34 13.96 -6.57
N THR A 246 2.44 13.45 -7.12
CA THR A 246 2.59 13.16 -8.54
C THR A 246 2.65 11.65 -8.72
N PHE A 247 1.85 11.13 -9.63
CA PHE A 247 1.91 9.75 -10.09
C PHE A 247 2.72 9.70 -11.38
N MET A 248 3.66 8.77 -11.46
CA MET A 248 4.49 8.54 -12.63
C MET A 248 4.29 7.13 -13.13
N ARG A 249 4.11 6.99 -14.44
CA ARG A 249 4.07 5.69 -15.11
C ARG A 249 5.00 5.70 -16.31
N THR A 250 5.81 4.65 -16.43
CA THR A 250 6.68 4.44 -17.57
C THR A 250 6.08 3.39 -18.48
N TYR A 251 5.89 3.76 -19.75
CA TYR A 251 5.52 2.87 -20.84
C TYR A 251 6.77 2.44 -21.57
N ARG A 252 6.85 1.17 -21.95
CA ARG A 252 8.02 0.58 -22.61
C ARG A 252 7.62 -0.04 -23.92
N ALA A 253 8.41 0.18 -24.96
CA ALA A 253 8.34 -0.53 -26.24
C ALA A 253 9.74 -0.91 -26.71
N GLU A 254 9.83 -2.01 -27.43
CA GLU A 254 11.07 -2.53 -27.98
C GLU A 254 10.83 -2.95 -29.44
N GLU A 255 11.75 -2.64 -30.33
CA GLU A 255 11.78 -3.15 -31.71
C GLU A 255 12.29 -4.58 -31.69
N ARG A 256 11.39 -5.54 -31.78
CA ARG A 256 11.76 -6.96 -31.77
C ARG A 256 12.14 -7.43 -33.16
N ARG A 257 13.16 -8.29 -33.20
CA ARG A 257 13.55 -9.01 -34.38
C ARG A 257 12.90 -10.39 -34.38
N TYR A 258 12.34 -10.77 -35.52
CA TYR A 258 11.66 -12.04 -35.71
C TYR A 258 12.47 -12.95 -36.63
N PRO A 259 12.31 -14.29 -36.55
CA PRO A 259 12.87 -15.22 -37.53
C PRO A 259 12.47 -14.83 -38.95
N GLY A 260 13.42 -14.88 -39.87
CA GLY A 260 13.21 -14.45 -41.24
C GLY A 260 13.57 -12.99 -41.56
N GLY A 261 14.26 -12.32 -40.63
CA GLY A 261 14.79 -10.95 -40.83
C GLY A 261 13.73 -9.84 -40.76
N GLN A 262 12.54 -10.17 -40.29
CA GLN A 262 11.49 -9.17 -40.08
C GLN A 262 11.68 -8.49 -38.74
N GLU A 263 11.44 -7.17 -38.70
CA GLU A 263 11.60 -6.36 -37.50
C GLU A 263 10.36 -5.48 -37.25
N ASP A 264 10.11 -5.17 -35.98
CA ASP A 264 9.22 -4.10 -35.59
C ASP A 264 9.87 -2.74 -35.92
N HIS A 265 9.08 -1.73 -36.26
CA HIS A 265 9.57 -0.38 -36.49
C HIS A 265 8.81 0.65 -35.68
N PHE A 266 9.54 1.62 -35.11
CA PHE A 266 8.95 2.81 -34.54
C PHE A 266 8.71 3.82 -35.65
N GLU A 267 7.43 4.04 -35.95
CA GLU A 267 6.97 4.94 -37.01
C GLU A 267 5.53 5.37 -36.73
N ILE A 268 5.06 6.41 -37.37
CA ILE A 268 3.64 6.73 -37.41
C ILE A 268 2.95 5.72 -38.34
N PRO A 269 2.02 4.88 -37.86
CA PRO A 269 1.34 3.91 -38.68
C PRO A 269 0.58 4.60 -39.83
N SER A 270 0.84 4.21 -41.07
CA SER A 270 0.11 4.71 -42.23
C SER A 270 -1.34 4.15 -42.24
N PRO A 271 -2.30 4.81 -42.89
CA PRO A 271 -3.68 4.31 -43.00
C PRO A 271 -3.83 2.91 -43.59
N ASP A 272 -2.83 2.48 -44.35
CA ASP A 272 -2.80 1.15 -45.00
C ASP A 272 -2.44 0.01 -44.05
N VAL A 273 -1.93 0.32 -42.85
CA VAL A 273 -1.56 -0.66 -41.84
C VAL A 273 -2.82 -1.29 -41.26
N ARG A 274 -2.82 -2.60 -41.08
CA ARG A 274 -3.98 -3.30 -40.50
C ARG A 274 -4.17 -2.89 -39.04
N GLY A 275 -5.36 -2.36 -38.73
CA GLY A 275 -5.71 -1.90 -37.40
C GLY A 275 -5.25 -0.48 -37.07
N ALA A 276 -4.84 0.30 -38.07
CA ALA A 276 -4.53 1.72 -37.90
C ALA A 276 -5.72 2.46 -37.26
N ARG A 277 -5.42 3.35 -36.35
CA ARG A 277 -6.41 4.20 -35.65
C ARG A 277 -6.68 5.46 -36.47
N ALA A 278 -7.63 6.26 -36.01
CA ALA A 278 -7.87 7.56 -36.60
C ALA A 278 -6.62 8.46 -36.47
N ASP A 279 -6.34 9.27 -37.48
CA ASP A 279 -5.14 10.15 -37.55
C ASP A 279 -4.99 11.03 -36.31
N MET A 280 -6.09 11.43 -35.69
CA MET A 280 -6.05 12.22 -34.46
C MET A 280 -5.36 11.50 -33.29
N ALA A 281 -5.37 10.18 -33.25
CA ALA A 281 -4.69 9.41 -32.21
C ALA A 281 -3.16 9.50 -32.29
N TYR A 282 -2.63 9.84 -33.45
CA TYR A 282 -1.21 9.98 -33.73
C TYR A 282 -0.74 11.44 -33.78
N ALA A 283 -1.63 12.40 -33.60
CA ALA A 283 -1.35 13.82 -33.77
C ALA A 283 -0.24 14.37 -32.88
N SER A 284 0.00 13.73 -31.74
CA SER A 284 1.05 14.12 -30.77
C SER A 284 2.42 13.46 -31.03
N LEU A 285 2.54 12.60 -32.06
CA LEU A 285 3.78 11.92 -32.40
C LEU A 285 4.67 12.77 -33.30
N GLY A 286 5.98 12.71 -33.06
CA GLY A 286 6.99 13.23 -33.98
C GLY A 286 7.21 12.30 -35.19
N GLU A 287 8.01 12.75 -36.16
CA GLU A 287 8.35 11.98 -37.37
C GLU A 287 9.02 10.63 -37.05
N ASP A 288 9.65 10.50 -35.89
CA ASP A 288 10.28 9.30 -35.36
C ASP A 288 9.28 8.31 -34.73
N GLY A 289 7.98 8.61 -34.76
CA GLY A 289 6.93 7.81 -34.13
C GLY A 289 6.87 7.92 -32.61
N LEU A 290 7.59 8.86 -32.01
CA LEU A 290 7.63 9.05 -30.56
C LEU A 290 6.92 10.34 -30.16
N ILE A 291 6.29 10.32 -29.00
CA ILE A 291 5.63 11.51 -28.46
C ILE A 291 6.68 12.52 -27.93
N SER A 292 6.39 13.80 -28.08
CA SER A 292 7.27 14.86 -27.57
C SER A 292 7.10 15.06 -26.06
N PRO A 293 8.19 15.37 -25.31
CA PRO A 293 8.09 15.77 -23.92
C PRO A 293 7.14 16.95 -23.72
N GLU A 294 6.54 17.05 -22.52
CA GLU A 294 5.54 18.07 -22.11
C GLU A 294 4.21 18.02 -22.91
N SER A 295 4.01 17.04 -23.79
CA SER A 295 2.72 16.84 -24.45
C SER A 295 1.66 16.40 -23.42
N ASN A 296 0.47 16.99 -23.50
CA ASN A 296 -0.69 16.55 -22.73
C ASN A 296 -1.28 15.30 -23.39
N VAL A 297 -1.53 14.27 -22.59
CA VAL A 297 -2.06 12.98 -23.06
C VAL A 297 -3.27 12.56 -22.25
N ILE A 298 -4.24 11.98 -22.96
CA ILE A 298 -5.47 11.43 -22.40
C ILE A 298 -5.52 9.92 -22.66
N GLY A 299 -6.38 9.22 -21.93
CA GLY A 299 -6.56 7.77 -22.12
C GLY A 299 -6.83 7.42 -23.59
N SER A 300 -6.09 6.45 -24.09
CA SER A 300 -6.08 5.94 -25.48
C SER A 300 -5.21 6.70 -26.48
N ASP A 301 -4.60 7.83 -26.16
CA ASP A 301 -3.63 8.51 -27.03
C ASP A 301 -2.39 7.63 -27.23
N VAL A 302 -1.82 7.70 -28.41
CA VAL A 302 -0.62 6.93 -28.76
C VAL A 302 0.63 7.64 -28.23
N LEU A 303 1.43 6.92 -27.43
CA LEU A 303 2.71 7.42 -26.90
C LEU A 303 3.89 6.99 -27.80
N ILE A 304 3.83 5.78 -28.31
CA ILE A 304 4.87 5.19 -29.16
C ILE A 304 4.18 4.53 -30.33
N GLY A 305 4.32 5.10 -31.52
CA GLY A 305 3.86 4.52 -32.77
C GLY A 305 4.74 3.31 -33.13
N LYS A 306 4.14 2.18 -33.33
CA LYS A 306 4.87 0.95 -33.65
C LYS A 306 4.08 0.10 -34.63
N THR A 307 4.77 -0.41 -35.63
CA THR A 307 4.24 -1.39 -36.56
C THR A 307 5.02 -2.70 -36.46
N SER A 308 4.30 -3.80 -36.52
CA SER A 308 4.87 -5.16 -36.49
C SER A 308 4.59 -5.92 -37.80
N PRO A 309 5.42 -6.87 -38.18
CA PRO A 309 5.16 -7.73 -39.33
C PRO A 309 3.89 -8.55 -39.14
N PRO A 310 3.26 -9.02 -40.23
CA PRO A 310 2.08 -9.89 -40.16
C PRO A 310 2.41 -11.23 -39.49
N ARG A 311 1.41 -11.88 -38.88
CA ARG A 311 1.59 -13.25 -38.34
C ARG A 311 1.50 -14.27 -39.48
N PHE A 312 2.40 -15.25 -39.46
CA PHE A 312 2.49 -16.32 -40.48
C PHE A 312 1.25 -17.21 -40.64
N LEU A 313 0.22 -17.07 -39.81
CA LEU A 313 -1.00 -17.90 -39.83
C LEU A 313 -2.23 -17.20 -40.43
N GLU A 314 -2.07 -16.00 -40.97
CA GLU A 314 -3.18 -15.33 -41.66
C GLU A 314 -3.10 -15.64 -43.14
N GLU A 315 -4.07 -16.42 -43.60
CA GLU A 315 -4.43 -16.87 -44.98
C GLU A 315 -3.50 -16.45 -46.11
N GLU A 316 -3.08 -17.45 -46.89
CA GLU A 316 -2.47 -17.29 -48.20
C GLU A 316 -3.40 -16.46 -49.11
N THR A 317 -3.40 -15.15 -48.94
CA THR A 317 -3.95 -14.25 -49.95
C THR A 317 -2.86 -13.96 -50.95
N ASP A 318 -3.14 -14.29 -52.19
CA ASP A 318 -2.38 -14.08 -53.43
C ASP A 318 -0.95 -13.53 -53.27
N PHE A 319 0.03 -14.27 -53.78
CA PHE A 319 1.47 -13.94 -53.81
C PHE A 319 1.82 -12.55 -54.39
N LEU A 320 0.83 -11.78 -54.83
CA LEU A 320 0.98 -10.48 -55.48
C LEU A 320 0.61 -9.28 -54.60
N THR A 321 -0.03 -9.48 -53.43
CA THR A 321 -0.33 -8.38 -52.53
C THR A 321 0.71 -8.29 -51.39
N PRO A 322 1.39 -7.15 -51.21
CA PRO A 322 2.33 -6.99 -50.12
C PRO A 322 1.59 -7.22 -48.79
N GLN A 323 2.10 -8.13 -47.95
CA GLN A 323 1.52 -8.42 -46.63
C GLN A 323 1.52 -7.14 -45.79
N LYS A 324 0.35 -6.65 -45.43
CA LYS A 324 0.19 -5.41 -44.67
C LYS A 324 0.72 -5.59 -43.23
N ARG A 325 1.58 -4.69 -42.83
CA ARG A 325 2.03 -4.60 -41.42
C ARG A 325 0.84 -4.38 -40.49
N ARG A 326 1.00 -4.66 -39.21
CA ARG A 326 -0.05 -4.53 -38.20
C ARG A 326 0.34 -3.47 -37.19
N GLU A 327 -0.63 -2.66 -36.74
CA GLU A 327 -0.42 -1.71 -35.66
C GLU A 327 -0.22 -2.42 -34.33
N THR A 328 0.86 -2.06 -33.62
CA THR A 328 1.20 -2.52 -32.26
C THR A 328 1.66 -1.37 -31.37
N SER A 329 1.16 -0.18 -31.64
CA SER A 329 1.48 1.05 -30.91
C SER A 329 1.14 0.95 -29.42
N ILE A 330 1.92 1.64 -28.61
CA ILE A 330 1.68 1.72 -27.17
C ILE A 330 0.86 2.98 -26.88
N THR A 331 -0.25 2.78 -26.16
CA THR A 331 -1.18 3.85 -25.80
C THR A 331 -1.23 4.09 -24.30
N VAL A 332 -1.66 5.28 -23.91
CA VAL A 332 -2.02 5.61 -22.53
C VAL A 332 -3.16 4.69 -22.08
N ARG A 333 -3.06 4.19 -20.86
CA ARG A 333 -4.12 3.33 -20.31
C ARG A 333 -5.44 4.09 -20.19
N PRO A 334 -6.56 3.44 -20.45
CA PRO A 334 -7.88 4.05 -20.26
C PRO A 334 -8.06 4.57 -18.83
N GLY A 335 -8.54 5.81 -18.69
CA GLY A 335 -8.73 6.46 -17.40
C GLY A 335 -7.46 7.01 -16.75
N GLU A 336 -6.34 7.03 -17.45
CA GLU A 336 -5.11 7.74 -17.05
C GLU A 336 -4.94 8.96 -17.97
N ASN A 337 -4.56 10.09 -17.38
CA ASN A 337 -4.28 11.35 -18.06
C ASN A 337 -2.97 11.90 -17.54
N GLY A 338 -2.36 12.82 -18.23
CA GLY A 338 -1.15 13.47 -17.71
C GLY A 338 -0.33 14.18 -18.76
N TYR A 339 0.91 14.46 -18.39
CA TYR A 339 1.90 15.08 -19.26
C TYR A 339 3.08 14.13 -19.43
N VAL A 340 3.66 14.12 -20.60
CA VAL A 340 4.90 13.38 -20.86
C VAL A 340 6.06 14.07 -20.14
N ASP A 341 6.64 13.38 -19.16
CA ASP A 341 7.76 13.91 -18.37
C ASP A 341 9.10 13.72 -19.08
N SER A 342 9.33 12.53 -19.62
CA SER A 342 10.57 12.23 -20.35
C SER A 342 10.38 11.11 -21.35
N VAL A 343 11.14 11.19 -22.43
CA VAL A 343 11.26 10.15 -23.45
C VAL A 343 12.73 9.70 -23.47
N MET A 344 12.96 8.41 -23.23
CA MET A 344 14.29 7.81 -23.20
C MET A 344 14.39 6.79 -24.34
N VAL A 345 15.37 6.98 -25.18
CA VAL A 345 15.71 6.01 -26.25
C VAL A 345 17.04 5.38 -25.89
N THR A 346 17.08 4.06 -25.85
CA THR A 346 18.26 3.27 -25.49
C THR A 346 18.27 1.96 -26.27
N GLU A 347 19.27 1.17 -26.07
CA GLU A 347 19.36 -0.18 -26.62
C GLU A 347 19.03 -1.23 -25.56
N SER A 348 18.38 -2.30 -25.97
CA SER A 348 18.15 -3.50 -25.17
C SER A 348 19.42 -4.35 -25.11
N GLU A 349 19.50 -5.29 -24.19
CA GLU A 349 20.59 -6.29 -24.10
C GLU A 349 20.80 -7.04 -25.42
N ASN A 350 19.77 -7.18 -26.23
CA ASN A 350 19.81 -7.83 -27.55
C ASN A 350 20.20 -6.88 -28.70
N GLY A 351 20.64 -5.65 -28.42
CA GLY A 351 20.97 -4.64 -29.43
C GLY A 351 19.75 -4.09 -30.18
N SER A 352 18.54 -4.29 -29.67
CA SER A 352 17.31 -3.75 -30.24
C SER A 352 17.00 -2.37 -29.67
N ARG A 353 16.42 -1.48 -30.46
CA ARG A 353 16.01 -0.16 -30.02
C ARG A 353 14.90 -0.26 -28.97
N LEU A 354 15.12 0.35 -27.82
CA LEU A 354 14.22 0.37 -26.67
C LEU A 354 13.81 1.81 -26.36
N VAL A 355 12.52 2.04 -26.30
CA VAL A 355 11.95 3.35 -25.93
C VAL A 355 11.17 3.23 -24.63
N ARG A 356 11.37 4.21 -23.76
CA ARG A 356 10.61 4.37 -22.51
C ARG A 356 10.05 5.78 -22.47
N VAL A 357 8.74 5.89 -22.32
CA VAL A 357 8.01 7.14 -22.19
C VAL A 357 7.45 7.22 -20.77
N LYS A 358 7.86 8.21 -20.01
CA LYS A 358 7.35 8.46 -18.66
C LYS A 358 6.27 9.54 -18.72
N VAL A 359 5.09 9.20 -18.19
CA VAL A 359 3.95 10.11 -18.08
C VAL A 359 3.76 10.46 -16.60
N ARG A 360 3.60 11.73 -16.28
CA ARG A 360 3.30 12.24 -14.95
C ARG A 360 1.87 12.75 -14.86
N ASP A 361 1.22 12.45 -13.75
CA ASP A 361 -0.13 12.90 -13.42
C ASP A 361 -0.13 13.52 -12.02
N GLN A 362 -0.67 14.73 -11.88
CA GLN A 362 -0.77 15.41 -10.58
C GLN A 362 -2.05 14.96 -9.86
N ARG A 363 -1.89 14.45 -8.65
CA ARG A 363 -2.99 13.96 -7.83
C ARG A 363 -3.21 14.82 -6.60
N VAL A 364 -4.22 15.64 -6.67
CA VAL A 364 -4.73 16.43 -5.54
C VAL A 364 -5.64 15.52 -4.71
N PRO A 365 -5.60 15.59 -3.37
CA PRO A 365 -6.53 14.81 -2.54
C PRO A 365 -7.98 15.03 -2.94
N GLU A 366 -8.68 13.93 -3.12
CA GLU A 366 -10.10 13.89 -3.50
C GLU A 366 -10.90 12.95 -2.59
N LEU A 367 -12.23 12.99 -2.70
CA LEU A 367 -13.10 12.10 -1.94
C LEU A 367 -12.77 10.64 -2.25
N GLY A 368 -12.55 9.85 -1.21
CA GLY A 368 -12.19 8.44 -1.35
C GLY A 368 -10.68 8.14 -1.29
N ASP A 369 -9.82 9.16 -1.29
CA ASP A 369 -8.40 8.98 -1.07
C ASP A 369 -8.11 8.57 0.38
N LYS A 370 -7.13 7.71 0.57
CA LYS A 370 -6.83 7.10 1.85
C LYS A 370 -5.62 7.76 2.52
N PHE A 371 -5.81 8.16 3.76
CA PHE A 371 -4.78 8.70 4.64
C PHE A 371 -4.68 7.86 5.90
N CYS A 372 -3.55 7.91 6.58
CA CYS A 372 -3.39 7.27 7.87
C CYS A 372 -2.41 8.06 8.76
N SER A 373 -2.58 7.92 10.08
CA SER A 373 -1.51 8.26 11.03
C SER A 373 -0.58 7.05 11.20
N ARG A 374 0.51 7.22 11.92
CA ARG A 374 1.47 6.15 12.23
C ARG A 374 0.95 5.13 13.26
N HIS A 375 -0.25 5.33 13.80
CA HIS A 375 -0.86 4.52 14.87
C HIS A 375 -1.93 3.53 14.39
N GLY A 376 -1.92 3.17 13.12
CA GLY A 376 -2.96 2.26 12.61
C GLY A 376 -4.33 2.91 12.43
N GLN A 377 -4.44 4.24 12.51
CA GLN A 377 -5.66 5.01 12.29
C GLN A 377 -5.79 5.39 10.81
N LYS A 378 -6.24 4.44 10.02
CA LYS A 378 -6.52 4.67 8.59
C LYS A 378 -7.89 5.31 8.41
N GLY A 379 -7.99 6.27 7.50
CA GLY A 379 -9.25 6.90 7.16
C GLY A 379 -9.32 7.25 5.67
N VAL A 380 -10.55 7.44 5.21
CA VAL A 380 -10.86 7.81 3.83
C VAL A 380 -11.43 9.22 3.80
N VAL A 381 -11.01 10.06 2.87
CA VAL A 381 -11.57 11.42 2.73
C VAL A 381 -13.06 11.33 2.41
N GLY A 382 -13.89 11.71 3.38
CA GLY A 382 -15.35 11.72 3.25
C GLY A 382 -15.90 13.06 2.77
N ARG A 383 -15.22 14.15 3.10
CA ARG A 383 -15.61 15.50 2.68
C ARG A 383 -14.44 16.46 2.62
N LEU A 384 -14.45 17.32 1.61
CA LEU A 384 -13.62 18.53 1.54
C LEU A 384 -14.50 19.72 1.87
N VAL A 385 -14.14 20.49 2.90
CA VAL A 385 -14.92 21.63 3.40
C VAL A 385 -14.15 22.91 3.14
N ASP A 386 -14.83 23.94 2.70
CA ASP A 386 -14.21 25.24 2.51
C ASP A 386 -13.74 25.81 3.86
N GLN A 387 -12.66 26.53 3.86
CA GLN A 387 -12.01 27.02 5.10
C GLN A 387 -12.95 27.86 5.97
N CYS A 388 -13.85 28.62 5.37
CA CYS A 388 -14.83 29.46 6.08
C CYS A 388 -15.84 28.64 6.87
N ASP A 389 -16.15 27.42 6.41
CA ASP A 389 -17.12 26.54 7.06
C ASP A 389 -16.49 25.59 8.09
N MET A 390 -15.15 25.54 8.13
CA MET A 390 -14.43 24.72 9.09
C MET A 390 -14.53 25.27 10.52
N PRO A 391 -14.55 24.41 11.55
CA PRO A 391 -14.45 24.87 12.92
C PRO A 391 -13.08 25.53 13.18
N PHE A 392 -13.03 26.53 14.05
CA PHE A 392 -11.82 27.25 14.39
C PHE A 392 -11.70 27.48 15.90
N THR A 393 -10.46 27.59 16.38
CA THR A 393 -10.18 27.85 17.80
C THR A 393 -10.39 29.32 18.15
N SER A 394 -10.41 29.62 19.47
CA SER A 394 -10.46 31.01 19.95
C SER A 394 -9.32 31.89 19.45
N GLU A 395 -8.19 31.31 19.10
CA GLU A 395 -7.02 32.00 18.54
C GLU A 395 -7.06 32.11 17.00
N GLY A 396 -8.12 31.60 16.36
CA GLY A 396 -8.29 31.63 14.92
C GLY A 396 -7.60 30.50 14.15
N ILE A 397 -7.07 29.48 14.83
CA ILE A 397 -6.47 28.32 14.18
C ILE A 397 -7.57 27.44 13.59
N ILE A 398 -7.46 27.15 12.29
CA ILE A 398 -8.38 26.28 11.57
C ILE A 398 -7.66 24.94 11.32
N PRO A 399 -8.24 23.80 11.71
CA PRO A 399 -7.61 22.50 11.49
C PRO A 399 -7.54 22.14 9.98
N ASP A 400 -6.51 21.38 9.61
CA ASP A 400 -6.37 20.79 8.29
C ASP A 400 -7.25 19.56 8.13
N LEU A 401 -7.48 18.85 9.24
CA LEU A 401 -8.19 17.59 9.28
C LEU A 401 -9.06 17.50 10.55
N VAL A 402 -10.26 16.96 10.37
CA VAL A 402 -11.17 16.63 11.48
C VAL A 402 -11.42 15.13 11.49
N ILE A 403 -11.13 14.50 12.62
CA ILE A 403 -11.31 13.06 12.84
C ILE A 403 -12.39 12.77 13.87
N ASN A 404 -13.01 11.59 13.76
CA ASN A 404 -14.04 11.18 14.70
C ASN A 404 -13.44 10.72 16.04
N PRO A 405 -13.90 11.22 17.19
CA PRO A 405 -13.44 10.79 18.50
C PRO A 405 -13.71 9.30 18.78
N HIS A 406 -14.76 8.72 18.23
CA HIS A 406 -15.12 7.32 18.45
C HIS A 406 -14.08 6.31 17.91
N ALA A 407 -13.21 6.76 17.00
CA ALA A 407 -12.15 5.92 16.44
C ALA A 407 -11.01 5.64 17.44
N ILE A 408 -10.85 6.46 18.51
CA ILE A 408 -9.71 6.36 19.43
C ILE A 408 -9.96 5.32 20.53
N PRO A 409 -11.06 5.35 21.31
CA PRO A 409 -11.25 4.43 22.43
C PRO A 409 -11.39 2.97 22.01
N SER A 410 -12.16 2.71 20.95
CA SER A 410 -12.40 1.34 20.46
C SER A 410 -11.14 0.66 19.94
N ARG A 411 -10.13 1.43 19.53
CA ARG A 411 -8.87 0.94 18.97
C ARG A 411 -7.71 0.99 19.93
N MET A 412 -7.91 1.62 21.08
CA MET A 412 -6.89 1.75 22.12
C MET A 412 -5.58 2.37 21.58
N THR A 413 -5.69 3.39 20.73
CA THR A 413 -4.54 4.09 20.15
C THR A 413 -4.19 5.33 20.95
N VAL A 414 -3.72 5.15 22.19
CA VAL A 414 -3.38 6.24 23.10
C VAL A 414 -2.19 7.05 22.58
N ALA A 415 -1.22 6.40 21.97
CA ALA A 415 -0.06 7.07 21.38
C ALA A 415 -0.45 8.11 20.31
N HIS A 416 -1.59 7.95 19.63
CA HIS A 416 -2.12 8.94 18.71
C HIS A 416 -2.38 10.30 19.42
N VAL A 417 -2.94 10.24 20.61
CA VAL A 417 -3.22 11.43 21.43
C VAL A 417 -1.92 12.02 21.99
N LEU A 418 -0.99 11.17 22.42
CA LEU A 418 0.34 11.60 22.89
C LEU A 418 1.13 12.29 21.77
N GLU A 419 1.12 11.74 20.56
CA GLU A 419 1.75 12.39 19.41
C GLU A 419 1.10 13.74 19.10
N MET A 420 -0.23 13.86 19.20
CA MET A 420 -0.93 15.12 18.95
C MET A 420 -0.49 16.23 19.90
N ILE A 421 -0.40 15.96 21.22
CA ILE A 421 0.04 16.95 22.20
C ILE A 421 1.55 17.21 22.07
N GLY A 422 2.35 16.15 21.89
CA GLY A 422 3.79 16.28 21.67
C GLY A 422 4.11 17.10 20.43
N GLY A 423 3.44 16.81 19.30
CA GLY A 423 3.60 17.58 18.07
C GLY A 423 3.20 19.06 18.22
N LYS A 424 2.18 19.35 19.03
CA LYS A 424 1.78 20.72 19.36
C LYS A 424 2.85 21.44 20.17
N VAL A 425 3.38 20.82 21.22
CA VAL A 425 4.47 21.37 22.04
C VAL A 425 5.72 21.58 21.19
N GLY A 426 6.14 20.56 20.42
CA GLY A 426 7.30 20.66 19.56
C GLY A 426 7.19 21.78 18.52
N SER A 427 6.00 21.99 17.95
CA SER A 427 5.76 23.07 16.98
C SER A 427 5.86 24.47 17.62
N MET A 428 5.51 24.62 18.90
CA MET A 428 5.60 25.88 19.63
C MET A 428 7.02 26.16 20.13
N GLU A 429 7.69 25.13 20.64
CA GLU A 429 9.05 25.24 21.20
C GLU A 429 10.13 25.17 20.10
N GLY A 430 9.77 24.79 18.87
CA GLY A 430 10.72 24.66 17.76
C GLY A 430 11.67 23.47 17.91
N ARG A 431 11.28 22.43 18.63
CA ARG A 431 12.06 21.20 18.83
C ARG A 431 11.29 19.95 18.40
N THR A 432 12.00 18.87 18.20
CA THR A 432 11.43 17.55 18.02
C THR A 432 11.21 16.86 19.36
N ILE A 433 10.14 16.08 19.46
CA ILE A 433 9.81 15.29 20.64
C ILE A 433 10.36 13.88 20.44
N ASP A 434 11.09 13.38 21.43
CA ASP A 434 11.55 11.97 21.42
C ASP A 434 10.39 11.07 21.83
N ALA A 435 9.94 10.25 20.90
CA ALA A 435 8.86 9.30 21.06
C ALA A 435 9.35 7.85 20.86
N THR A 436 10.62 7.61 21.19
CA THR A 436 11.24 6.27 21.11
C THR A 436 10.52 5.30 22.05
N ALA A 437 10.34 4.06 21.62
CA ALA A 437 9.70 3.04 22.43
C ALA A 437 10.40 2.88 23.79
N PHE A 438 9.63 2.85 24.87
CA PHE A 438 10.03 2.65 26.27
C PHE A 438 10.96 3.72 26.87
N SER A 439 11.60 4.55 26.07
CA SER A 439 12.57 5.58 26.54
C SER A 439 12.22 7.00 26.12
N GLY A 440 11.05 7.21 25.50
CA GLY A 440 10.59 8.51 25.04
C GLY A 440 10.27 9.51 26.16
N GLU A 441 10.00 10.77 25.78
CA GLU A 441 9.60 11.82 26.71
C GLU A 441 8.31 11.43 27.45
N ASN A 442 8.29 11.68 28.77
CA ASN A 442 7.15 11.38 29.62
C ASN A 442 5.95 12.30 29.30
N GLU A 443 4.73 11.74 29.39
CA GLU A 443 3.48 12.49 29.21
C GLU A 443 3.40 13.75 30.07
N MET A 444 3.81 13.69 31.30
CA MET A 444 3.76 14.86 32.24
C MET A 444 4.65 16.00 31.73
N SER A 445 5.85 15.70 31.25
CA SER A 445 6.77 16.70 30.70
C SER A 445 6.15 17.40 29.47
N ILE A 446 5.48 16.63 28.60
CA ILE A 446 4.78 17.18 27.43
C ILE A 446 3.62 18.07 27.84
N ARG A 447 2.83 17.65 28.84
CA ARG A 447 1.71 18.43 29.37
C ARG A 447 2.15 19.72 30.04
N ASP A 448 3.26 19.70 30.78
CA ASP A 448 3.88 20.89 31.35
C ASP A 448 4.37 21.84 30.24
N GLY A 449 4.87 21.30 29.16
CA GLY A 449 5.18 22.04 27.93
C GLY A 449 3.96 22.79 27.38
N LEU A 450 2.78 22.16 27.33
CA LEU A 450 1.54 22.83 26.91
C LEU A 450 1.21 24.02 27.83
N VAL A 451 1.29 23.83 29.14
CA VAL A 451 0.99 24.89 30.12
C VAL A 451 1.98 26.07 30.01
N ARG A 452 3.27 25.77 29.84
CA ARG A 452 4.30 26.80 29.58
C ARG A 452 4.02 27.66 28.36
N ASN A 453 3.42 27.06 27.33
CA ASN A 453 3.05 27.75 26.10
C ASN A 453 1.63 28.36 26.13
N GLY A 454 0.98 28.42 27.31
CA GLY A 454 -0.32 29.07 27.49
C GLY A 454 -1.54 28.24 27.12
N PHE A 455 -1.37 26.95 26.87
CA PHE A 455 -2.47 26.03 26.58
C PHE A 455 -2.92 25.27 27.84
N LYS A 456 -4.13 24.71 27.76
CA LYS A 456 -4.63 23.86 28.86
C LYS A 456 -3.83 22.56 28.92
N HIS A 457 -3.54 22.11 30.12
CA HIS A 457 -2.89 20.83 30.42
C HIS A 457 -3.56 19.63 29.75
N THR A 458 -4.87 19.70 29.48
CA THR A 458 -5.65 18.66 28.83
C THR A 458 -5.48 18.61 27.30
N GLY A 459 -4.87 19.61 26.69
CA GLY A 459 -4.79 19.73 25.20
C GLY A 459 -6.09 20.09 24.53
N LYS A 460 -7.15 20.36 25.30
CA LYS A 460 -8.47 20.73 24.78
C LYS A 460 -8.60 22.23 24.62
N GLU A 461 -9.28 22.66 23.57
CA GLU A 461 -9.52 24.06 23.24
C GLU A 461 -11.00 24.32 22.97
N THR A 462 -11.40 25.56 23.22
CA THR A 462 -12.72 26.05 22.82
C THR A 462 -12.72 26.31 21.33
N MET A 463 -13.68 25.74 20.61
CA MET A 463 -13.83 25.95 19.16
C MET A 463 -15.19 26.56 18.84
N TYR A 464 -15.22 27.22 17.71
CA TYR A 464 -16.42 27.83 17.11
C TYR A 464 -16.73 27.15 15.79
N ASP A 465 -18.02 26.95 15.50
CA ASP A 465 -18.48 26.42 14.22
C ASP A 465 -18.34 27.50 13.14
N GLY A 466 -17.60 27.24 12.08
CA GLY A 466 -17.38 28.17 10.98
C GLY A 466 -18.65 28.58 10.24
N ARG A 467 -19.66 27.71 10.19
CA ARG A 467 -20.92 27.97 9.49
C ARG A 467 -21.87 28.88 10.24
N THR A 468 -21.93 28.73 11.54
CA THR A 468 -22.90 29.46 12.39
C THR A 468 -22.25 30.52 13.26
N GLY A 469 -20.93 30.50 13.42
CA GLY A 469 -20.16 31.35 14.34
C GLY A 469 -20.43 31.07 15.83
N ARG A 470 -21.20 30.03 16.15
CA ARG A 470 -21.54 29.67 17.53
C ARG A 470 -20.42 28.86 18.17
N MET A 471 -20.20 29.09 19.46
CA MET A 471 -19.31 28.29 20.25
C MET A 471 -19.81 26.84 20.33
N ILE A 472 -18.92 25.89 20.12
CA ILE A 472 -19.20 24.46 20.34
C ILE A 472 -19.25 24.24 21.86
N GLN A 473 -20.31 23.61 22.35
CA GLN A 473 -20.55 23.44 23.80
C GLN A 473 -19.56 22.53 24.50
N THR A 474 -18.72 21.82 23.73
CA THR A 474 -17.71 20.89 24.24
C THR A 474 -16.32 21.39 23.88
N GLU A 475 -15.36 21.25 24.79
CA GLU A 475 -13.96 21.49 24.50
C GLU A 475 -13.44 20.39 23.55
N VAL A 476 -12.79 20.81 22.46
CA VAL A 476 -12.28 19.94 21.41
C VAL A 476 -10.78 19.72 21.59
N PHE A 477 -10.35 18.48 21.47
CA PHE A 477 -8.94 18.15 21.49
C PHE A 477 -8.30 18.52 20.15
N VAL A 478 -7.28 19.41 20.19
CA VAL A 478 -6.58 19.92 19.00
C VAL A 478 -5.09 19.73 19.17
N GLY A 479 -4.45 19.16 18.17
CA GLY A 479 -3.02 18.92 18.17
C GLY A 479 -2.41 18.82 16.78
N VAL A 480 -1.10 18.58 16.74
CA VAL A 480 -0.35 18.37 15.50
C VAL A 480 0.11 16.93 15.44
N ILE A 481 -0.19 16.26 14.35
CA ILE A 481 0.17 14.86 14.15
C ILE A 481 0.65 14.61 12.72
N PHE A 482 1.56 13.67 12.56
CA PHE A 482 2.09 13.28 11.27
C PHE A 482 1.14 12.33 10.54
N TYR A 483 0.65 12.78 9.38
CA TYR A 483 -0.21 12.00 8.49
C TYR A 483 0.52 11.57 7.23
N GLN A 484 0.18 10.37 6.79
CA GLN A 484 0.73 9.74 5.58
C GLN A 484 -0.39 9.56 4.56
N LYS A 485 -0.15 9.98 3.31
CA LYS A 485 -1.02 9.65 2.17
C LYS A 485 -0.66 8.26 1.69
N LEU A 486 -1.64 7.38 1.53
CA LEU A 486 -1.42 6.02 1.03
C LEU A 486 -1.60 5.99 -0.50
N HIS A 487 -0.95 5.01 -1.15
CA HIS A 487 -1.04 4.84 -2.61
C HIS A 487 -2.41 4.35 -3.10
N HIS A 488 -3.35 4.08 -2.19
CA HIS A 488 -4.74 3.72 -2.50
C HIS A 488 -5.59 4.97 -2.79
N MET A 489 -5.49 5.47 -4.01
CA MET A 489 -6.23 6.64 -4.48
C MET A 489 -7.41 6.23 -5.37
N VAL A 490 -8.51 6.99 -5.30
CA VAL A 490 -9.75 6.72 -6.05
C VAL A 490 -9.53 6.75 -7.55
N SER A 491 -8.79 7.73 -8.05
CA SER A 491 -8.50 7.87 -9.48
C SER A 491 -7.87 6.63 -10.10
N GLY A 492 -7.05 5.88 -9.30
CA GLY A 492 -6.47 4.60 -9.72
C GLY A 492 -7.43 3.40 -9.68
N LYS A 493 -8.57 3.51 -9.02
CA LYS A 493 -9.52 2.40 -8.74
C LYS A 493 -10.87 2.55 -9.43
N MET A 494 -11.27 3.77 -9.78
CA MET A 494 -12.55 4.02 -10.45
C MET A 494 -12.59 3.27 -11.79
N HIS A 495 -13.65 2.50 -11.99
CA HIS A 495 -13.86 1.71 -13.18
C HIS A 495 -15.32 1.69 -13.57
N VAL A 496 -15.59 1.94 -14.86
CA VAL A 496 -16.92 1.92 -15.44
C VAL A 496 -16.87 1.15 -16.75
N ARG A 497 -17.87 0.32 -16.99
CA ARG A 497 -18.05 -0.38 -18.26
C ARG A 497 -19.55 -0.42 -18.60
N SER A 498 -19.88 -0.12 -19.85
CA SER A 498 -21.16 -0.51 -20.45
C SER A 498 -20.96 -1.74 -21.34
N ARG A 499 -20.59 -1.55 -22.60
CA ARG A 499 -20.16 -2.60 -23.52
C ARG A 499 -18.68 -2.38 -23.84
N GLY A 500 -17.93 -3.46 -24.02
CA GLY A 500 -16.49 -3.35 -24.26
C GLY A 500 -15.89 -4.67 -24.76
N PRO A 501 -14.56 -4.81 -24.72
CA PRO A 501 -13.87 -5.97 -25.23
C PRO A 501 -14.30 -7.26 -24.53
N VAL A 502 -14.37 -8.34 -25.30
CA VAL A 502 -14.71 -9.67 -24.83
C VAL A 502 -13.54 -10.64 -25.07
N GLN A 503 -13.52 -11.72 -24.33
CA GLN A 503 -12.54 -12.80 -24.52
C GLN A 503 -12.81 -13.53 -25.85
N ILE A 504 -11.75 -13.96 -26.51
CA ILE A 504 -11.86 -14.64 -27.82
C ILE A 504 -12.50 -16.02 -27.66
N LEU A 505 -12.11 -16.78 -26.65
CA LEU A 505 -12.57 -18.16 -26.44
C LEU A 505 -13.99 -18.23 -25.91
N THR A 506 -14.27 -17.57 -24.80
CA THR A 506 -15.56 -17.67 -24.09
C THR A 506 -16.58 -16.61 -24.52
N ARG A 507 -16.16 -15.57 -25.22
CA ARG A 507 -16.92 -14.37 -25.58
C ARG A 507 -17.53 -13.62 -24.37
N GLN A 508 -17.06 -13.93 -23.17
CA GLN A 508 -17.42 -13.21 -21.95
C GLN A 508 -16.64 -11.90 -21.86
N PRO A 509 -17.13 -10.90 -21.13
CA PRO A 509 -16.38 -9.68 -20.85
C PRO A 509 -14.99 -9.98 -20.29
N THR A 510 -13.99 -9.25 -20.75
CA THR A 510 -12.63 -9.36 -20.21
C THR A 510 -12.59 -9.01 -18.72
N GLU A 511 -11.57 -9.45 -18.01
CA GLU A 511 -11.34 -9.11 -16.60
C GLU A 511 -10.36 -7.96 -16.45
N GLY A 512 -10.55 -7.15 -15.40
CA GLY A 512 -9.63 -6.11 -14.99
C GLY A 512 -9.84 -4.75 -15.65
N ARG A 513 -9.61 -3.69 -14.86
CA ARG A 513 -9.74 -2.29 -15.29
C ARG A 513 -8.86 -1.94 -16.49
N SER A 514 -7.64 -2.47 -16.52
CA SER A 514 -6.66 -2.20 -17.60
C SER A 514 -7.09 -2.72 -18.96
N ARG A 515 -8.00 -3.69 -19.00
CA ARG A 515 -8.57 -4.29 -20.22
C ARG A 515 -9.99 -3.79 -20.49
N GLN A 516 -10.44 -2.75 -19.81
CA GLN A 516 -11.84 -2.28 -19.85
C GLN A 516 -12.84 -3.42 -19.55
N GLY A 517 -12.48 -4.28 -18.61
CA GLY A 517 -13.22 -5.48 -18.28
C GLY A 517 -14.53 -5.23 -17.53
N GLY A 518 -15.34 -6.27 -17.42
CA GLY A 518 -16.57 -6.26 -16.63
C GLY A 518 -16.30 -6.45 -15.13
N LEU A 519 -17.31 -6.16 -14.34
CA LEU A 519 -17.34 -6.53 -12.93
C LEU A 519 -17.76 -8.00 -12.81
N ARG A 520 -17.09 -8.73 -11.91
CA ARG A 520 -17.44 -10.12 -11.68
C ARG A 520 -18.77 -10.22 -10.94
N PHE A 521 -19.68 -11.01 -11.49
CA PHE A 521 -20.88 -11.47 -10.82
C PHE A 521 -20.61 -12.90 -10.31
N GLY A 522 -20.31 -13.04 -9.02
CA GLY A 522 -19.90 -14.30 -8.44
C GLY A 522 -21.05 -15.25 -8.11
N GLU A 523 -20.72 -16.43 -7.60
CA GLU A 523 -21.72 -17.44 -7.19
C GLU A 523 -22.56 -16.96 -6.00
N MET A 524 -21.97 -16.22 -5.05
CA MET A 524 -22.69 -15.69 -3.89
C MET A 524 -23.73 -14.66 -4.30
N GLU A 525 -23.43 -13.79 -5.27
CA GLU A 525 -24.36 -12.81 -5.82
C GLU A 525 -25.51 -13.53 -6.56
N ARG A 526 -25.21 -14.59 -7.30
CA ARG A 526 -26.22 -15.47 -7.92
C ARG A 526 -27.16 -16.05 -6.85
N ASP A 527 -26.62 -16.60 -5.77
CA ASP A 527 -27.37 -17.23 -4.69
C ASP A 527 -28.31 -16.22 -4.00
N CYS A 528 -27.81 -15.00 -3.82
CA CYS A 528 -28.62 -13.89 -3.30
C CYS A 528 -29.86 -13.61 -4.20
N LEU A 529 -29.65 -13.52 -5.51
CA LEU A 529 -30.75 -13.28 -6.46
C LEU A 529 -31.73 -14.47 -6.54
N ILE A 530 -31.25 -15.69 -6.42
CA ILE A 530 -32.11 -16.87 -6.33
C ILE A 530 -32.97 -16.82 -5.06
N GLY A 531 -32.37 -16.46 -3.91
CA GLY A 531 -33.09 -16.29 -2.66
C GLY A 531 -34.19 -15.22 -2.73
N HIS A 532 -33.99 -14.16 -3.51
CA HIS A 532 -35.00 -13.13 -3.78
C HIS A 532 -36.03 -13.53 -4.85
N GLY A 533 -35.82 -14.62 -5.59
CA GLY A 533 -36.68 -15.03 -6.70
C GLY A 533 -36.59 -14.11 -7.93
N ALA A 534 -35.50 -13.34 -8.08
CA ALA A 534 -35.34 -12.34 -9.15
C ALA A 534 -34.82 -12.98 -10.46
N ALA A 535 -35.60 -13.89 -11.06
CA ALA A 535 -35.18 -14.68 -12.22
C ALA A 535 -34.81 -13.81 -13.45
N MET A 536 -35.54 -12.72 -13.70
CA MET A 536 -35.26 -11.83 -14.83
C MET A 536 -33.93 -11.10 -14.68
N VAL A 537 -33.55 -10.71 -13.46
CA VAL A 537 -32.23 -10.09 -13.20
C VAL A 537 -31.10 -11.10 -13.42
N ILE A 538 -31.31 -12.36 -13.02
CA ILE A 538 -30.35 -13.43 -13.27
C ILE A 538 -30.14 -13.62 -14.78
N LYS A 539 -31.23 -13.70 -15.55
CA LYS A 539 -31.17 -13.82 -17.02
C LYS A 539 -30.43 -12.64 -17.62
N ASP A 540 -30.76 -11.41 -17.25
CA ASP A 540 -30.14 -10.20 -17.76
C ASP A 540 -28.62 -10.20 -17.48
N ARG A 541 -28.21 -10.43 -16.22
CA ARG A 541 -26.79 -10.33 -15.82
C ARG A 541 -25.94 -11.48 -16.33
N LEU A 542 -26.42 -12.72 -16.35
CA LEU A 542 -25.64 -13.90 -16.69
C LEU A 542 -25.74 -14.30 -18.18
N LEU A 543 -26.75 -13.82 -18.88
CA LEU A 543 -26.97 -14.19 -20.29
C LEU A 543 -26.92 -12.95 -21.20
N ASP A 544 -27.90 -12.02 -21.08
CA ASP A 544 -28.09 -10.95 -22.08
C ASP A 544 -26.94 -9.94 -22.09
N GLU A 545 -26.38 -9.56 -20.93
CA GLU A 545 -25.26 -8.62 -20.79
C GLU A 545 -23.88 -9.33 -20.69
N SER A 546 -23.85 -10.66 -20.83
CA SER A 546 -22.62 -11.45 -20.80
C SER A 546 -22.35 -12.09 -22.17
N ASP A 547 -22.56 -13.39 -22.26
CA ASP A 547 -22.21 -14.21 -23.43
C ASP A 547 -23.43 -14.82 -24.13
N GLY A 548 -24.59 -14.20 -23.98
CA GLY A 548 -25.82 -14.66 -24.63
C GLY A 548 -25.67 -14.76 -26.14
N THR A 549 -26.03 -15.88 -26.69
CA THR A 549 -25.99 -16.17 -28.12
C THR A 549 -27.22 -16.95 -28.54
N GLN A 550 -27.55 -16.83 -29.81
CA GLN A 550 -28.65 -17.57 -30.43
C GLN A 550 -28.08 -18.77 -31.21
N GLN A 551 -28.68 -19.92 -31.01
CA GLN A 551 -28.30 -21.15 -31.70
C GLN A 551 -29.51 -21.85 -32.31
N TYR A 552 -29.30 -22.45 -33.44
CA TYR A 552 -30.31 -23.26 -34.13
C TYR A 552 -30.16 -24.71 -33.71
N ILE A 553 -31.21 -25.29 -33.16
CA ILE A 553 -31.20 -26.66 -32.61
C ILE A 553 -32.27 -27.47 -33.33
N CYS A 554 -31.93 -28.71 -33.69
CA CYS A 554 -32.87 -29.64 -34.28
C CYS A 554 -33.90 -30.11 -33.25
N GLY A 555 -35.19 -29.86 -33.51
CA GLY A 555 -36.31 -30.23 -32.64
C GLY A 555 -36.74 -31.69 -32.68
N ASN A 556 -36.06 -32.56 -33.44
CA ASN A 556 -36.36 -33.98 -33.43
C ASN A 556 -35.98 -34.59 -32.10
N THR A 557 -36.90 -35.26 -31.44
CA THR A 557 -36.75 -35.85 -30.09
C THR A 557 -35.58 -36.82 -29.97
N SER A 558 -35.19 -37.48 -31.04
CA SER A 558 -34.05 -38.42 -31.09
C SER A 558 -32.72 -37.75 -31.48
N CYS A 559 -32.74 -36.48 -31.93
CA CYS A 559 -31.57 -35.79 -32.47
C CYS A 559 -30.99 -34.75 -31.55
N GLY A 560 -31.71 -33.64 -31.31
CA GLY A 560 -31.25 -32.55 -30.41
C GLY A 560 -29.87 -31.98 -30.72
N HIS A 561 -29.43 -32.01 -31.99
CA HIS A 561 -28.11 -31.54 -32.42
C HIS A 561 -28.15 -30.07 -32.87
N ILE A 562 -27.02 -29.38 -32.78
CA ILE A 562 -26.89 -28.01 -33.30
C ILE A 562 -26.98 -28.05 -34.83
N ALA A 563 -27.89 -27.27 -35.41
CA ALA A 563 -28.00 -27.09 -36.84
C ALA A 563 -26.96 -26.08 -37.35
N ILE A 564 -26.49 -26.29 -38.54
CA ILE A 564 -25.48 -25.44 -39.22
C ILE A 564 -26.10 -24.67 -40.38
N LEU A 565 -25.49 -23.55 -40.70
CA LEU A 565 -25.85 -22.72 -41.85
C LEU A 565 -25.00 -23.20 -43.05
N ASP A 566 -25.65 -23.61 -44.12
CA ASP A 566 -24.98 -23.97 -45.38
C ASP A 566 -24.44 -22.71 -46.08
N ARG A 567 -23.55 -22.90 -47.07
CA ARG A 567 -22.98 -21.81 -47.89
C ARG A 567 -24.04 -20.99 -48.62
N HIS A 568 -25.23 -21.55 -48.84
CA HIS A 568 -26.38 -20.91 -49.48
C HIS A 568 -27.31 -20.20 -48.47
N GLY A 569 -26.97 -20.16 -47.18
CA GLY A 569 -27.81 -19.54 -46.16
C GLY A 569 -28.97 -20.40 -45.68
N SER A 570 -29.02 -21.67 -46.04
CA SER A 570 -30.05 -22.61 -45.60
C SER A 570 -29.64 -23.28 -44.27
N LEU A 571 -30.55 -23.34 -43.31
CA LEU A 571 -30.36 -24.06 -42.08
C LEU A 571 -30.64 -25.55 -42.27
N TYR A 572 -29.73 -26.41 -41.86
CA TYR A 572 -29.97 -27.86 -41.84
C TYR A 572 -29.27 -28.55 -40.67
N CYS A 573 -29.87 -29.64 -40.23
CA CYS A 573 -29.26 -30.51 -39.24
C CYS A 573 -28.30 -31.51 -39.90
N PRO A 574 -26.99 -31.54 -39.55
CA PRO A 574 -26.02 -32.41 -40.17
C PRO A 574 -26.27 -33.91 -39.88
N VAL A 575 -26.94 -34.22 -38.76
CA VAL A 575 -27.26 -35.60 -38.35
C VAL A 575 -28.52 -36.12 -39.04
N CYS A 576 -29.63 -35.39 -38.93
CA CYS A 576 -30.92 -35.78 -39.50
C CYS A 576 -31.08 -35.42 -40.98
N LYS A 577 -30.22 -34.55 -41.50
CA LYS A 577 -30.32 -33.95 -42.86
C LYS A 577 -31.66 -33.25 -43.11
N ASN A 578 -32.34 -32.83 -42.01
CA ASN A 578 -33.65 -32.17 -42.04
C ASN A 578 -33.45 -30.64 -41.89
N ASN A 579 -34.26 -29.88 -42.63
CA ASN A 579 -34.25 -28.41 -42.63
C ASN A 579 -35.57 -27.79 -42.13
N THR A 580 -36.58 -28.62 -41.78
CA THR A 580 -37.92 -28.11 -41.42
C THR A 580 -38.20 -28.02 -39.94
N ASN A 581 -37.54 -28.82 -39.11
CA ASN A 581 -37.73 -28.84 -37.65
C ASN A 581 -36.50 -28.31 -36.94
N ILE A 582 -36.24 -27.00 -37.11
CA ILE A 582 -35.09 -26.33 -36.50
C ILE A 582 -35.61 -25.11 -35.76
N HIS A 583 -35.28 -25.02 -34.46
CA HIS A 583 -35.73 -23.96 -33.57
C HIS A 583 -34.59 -23.08 -33.13
N LEU A 584 -34.85 -21.79 -33.01
CA LEU A 584 -33.92 -20.80 -32.48
C LEU A 584 -34.00 -20.81 -30.95
N VAL A 585 -32.89 -21.11 -30.29
CA VAL A 585 -32.78 -21.16 -28.82
C VAL A 585 -31.74 -20.16 -28.37
N GLN A 586 -32.06 -19.40 -27.34
CA GLN A 586 -31.13 -18.49 -26.68
C GLN A 586 -30.34 -19.25 -25.60
N THR A 587 -29.02 -19.29 -25.72
CA THR A 587 -28.12 -19.98 -24.79
C THR A 587 -26.88 -19.14 -24.50
N SER A 588 -26.07 -19.51 -23.50
CA SER A 588 -24.75 -18.91 -23.31
C SER A 588 -23.72 -19.48 -24.29
N TYR A 589 -22.79 -18.64 -24.72
CA TYR A 589 -21.71 -19.09 -25.60
C TYR A 589 -20.74 -20.06 -24.88
N ALA A 590 -20.54 -19.88 -23.57
CA ALA A 590 -19.74 -20.81 -22.77
C ALA A 590 -20.35 -22.23 -22.75
N PHE A 591 -21.67 -22.34 -22.70
CA PHE A 591 -22.36 -23.63 -22.81
C PHE A 591 -22.19 -24.26 -24.21
N LYS A 592 -22.26 -23.43 -25.27
CA LYS A 592 -21.95 -23.89 -26.62
C LYS A 592 -20.53 -24.42 -26.71
N LEU A 593 -19.56 -23.70 -26.19
CA LEU A 593 -18.16 -24.09 -26.18
C LEU A 593 -17.97 -25.42 -25.45
N LEU A 594 -18.59 -25.61 -24.28
CA LEU A 594 -18.57 -26.89 -23.56
C LEU A 594 -19.12 -28.05 -24.41
N MET A 595 -20.22 -27.82 -25.14
CA MET A 595 -20.78 -28.83 -26.04
C MET A 595 -19.81 -29.19 -27.15
N ASP A 596 -19.18 -28.18 -27.77
CA ASP A 596 -18.21 -28.37 -28.85
C ASP A 596 -16.96 -29.12 -28.36
N GLU A 597 -16.48 -28.82 -27.13
CA GLU A 597 -15.37 -29.52 -26.49
C GLU A 597 -15.72 -30.98 -26.17
N LEU A 598 -16.90 -31.26 -25.63
CA LEU A 598 -17.37 -32.63 -25.35
C LEU A 598 -17.52 -33.44 -26.66
N LEU A 599 -18.03 -32.80 -27.73
CA LEU A 599 -18.11 -33.43 -29.06
C LEU A 599 -16.71 -33.77 -29.58
N SER A 600 -15.71 -32.92 -29.37
CA SER A 600 -14.32 -33.20 -29.76
C SER A 600 -13.72 -34.40 -29.02
N LEU A 601 -14.16 -34.64 -27.76
CA LEU A 601 -13.78 -35.79 -26.94
C LEU A 601 -14.56 -37.08 -27.30
N GLY A 602 -15.48 -37.01 -28.30
CA GLY A 602 -16.29 -38.12 -28.71
C GLY A 602 -17.59 -38.34 -27.91
N VAL A 603 -17.95 -37.37 -27.05
CA VAL A 603 -19.20 -37.40 -26.28
C VAL A 603 -20.27 -36.60 -27.00
N ALA A 604 -21.30 -37.29 -27.53
CA ALA A 604 -22.40 -36.65 -28.25
C ALA A 604 -23.45 -36.06 -27.28
N MET A 605 -23.42 -34.76 -27.07
CA MET A 605 -24.43 -34.03 -26.34
C MET A 605 -25.71 -33.89 -27.16
N ARG A 606 -26.88 -34.10 -26.55
CA ARG A 606 -28.21 -33.98 -27.19
C ARG A 606 -29.07 -33.03 -26.35
N LEU A 607 -29.65 -32.04 -26.99
CA LEU A 607 -30.57 -31.10 -26.36
C LEU A 607 -32.01 -31.51 -26.65
N GLN A 608 -32.79 -31.71 -25.63
CA GLN A 608 -34.22 -31.95 -25.74
C GLN A 608 -34.95 -30.62 -25.59
N LEU A 609 -35.75 -30.26 -26.58
CA LEU A 609 -36.54 -29.04 -26.57
C LEU A 609 -37.97 -29.37 -26.13
N GLU A 610 -38.50 -28.53 -25.22
CA GLU A 610 -39.88 -28.58 -24.77
C GLU A 610 -40.52 -27.21 -25.01
N ASP A 611 -41.82 -27.19 -25.40
CA ASP A 611 -42.54 -25.95 -25.57
C ASP A 611 -42.76 -25.28 -24.21
N LEU A 612 -42.46 -23.97 -24.15
CA LEU A 612 -42.83 -23.14 -23.00
C LEU A 612 -44.37 -23.10 -22.90
N ARG A 613 -44.92 -23.77 -21.88
CA ARG A 613 -46.36 -23.71 -21.55
C ARG A 613 -46.71 -22.44 -20.81
#